data_3e9d1fad3fc58363a52f2aa4e2fc3fa6
#
_entry.id   3e9d1fad3fc58363a52f2aa4e2fc3fa6
#
_cell.length_a   1.000
_cell.length_b   1.000
_cell.length_c   1.000
_cell.angle_alpha   90.00
_cell.angle_beta   90.00
_cell.angle_gamma   90.00
#
_symmetry.space_group_name_H-M   'P 1'
#
loop_
_entity.id
_entity.type
_entity.pdbx_description
1 polymer ?
#
loop_
_entity_poly.entity_id
_entity_poly.type
_entity_poly.pdbx_seq_one_letter_code
_entity_poly.pdbx_strand_id
1 'polypeptide(L)'
;MKYDYEDQFTDALKTISDNNLKKKLVAIKKLVCERMQLENDFKKEHNKLEAKYDKLYQPIYEKRRRIIDGTEKPNFEEIKDKLNELKISEEEAKNEKEKGIPEFWGKCLENSPDVQPLTEKDKKILKKLIDLKCESQENGNFTLIFTFEPNDYFTNTELRKEFILDEECEIKKIKCNEIDWKSDEVNPTIEIKKKKVKIIKKMKKKKKKMKK
;
A
#
# COMPACT_ATOMS: atom_id res chain seq x y z
N MET A 1 -13.42 -2.44 -19.64
CA MET A 1 -14.44 -3.05 -20.54
C MET A 1 -15.62 -3.35 -19.62
N LYS A 2 -16.61 -2.43 -19.48
CA LYS A 2 -17.87 -2.77 -18.78
C LYS A 2 -18.54 -3.82 -19.65
N TYR A 3 -18.52 -5.06 -19.21
CA TYR A 3 -19.38 -6.08 -19.77
C TYR A 3 -20.80 -5.65 -19.42
N ASP A 4 -21.60 -5.37 -20.44
CA ASP A 4 -22.99 -5.04 -20.28
C ASP A 4 -23.76 -6.30 -19.93
N TYR A 5 -23.75 -6.66 -18.63
CA TYR A 5 -24.46 -7.82 -18.09
C TYR A 5 -25.98 -7.73 -18.36
N GLU A 6 -26.52 -6.53 -18.57
CA GLU A 6 -27.92 -6.32 -18.89
C GLU A 6 -28.25 -6.83 -20.31
N ASP A 7 -27.41 -6.53 -21.30
CA ASP A 7 -27.59 -7.00 -22.68
C ASP A 7 -27.45 -8.54 -22.74
N GLN A 8 -26.43 -9.11 -22.08
CA GLN A 8 -26.24 -10.56 -22.04
C GLN A 8 -27.43 -11.30 -21.37
N PHE A 9 -27.95 -10.75 -20.28
CA PHE A 9 -29.10 -11.34 -19.60
C PHE A 9 -30.35 -11.26 -20.48
N THR A 10 -30.57 -10.13 -21.13
CA THR A 10 -31.69 -9.93 -22.07
C THR A 10 -31.61 -10.89 -23.26
N ASP A 11 -30.42 -11.06 -23.84
CA ASP A 11 -30.22 -11.99 -24.94
C ASP A 11 -30.41 -13.45 -24.51
N ALA A 12 -29.91 -13.84 -23.33
CA ALA A 12 -30.16 -15.14 -22.78
C ALA A 12 -31.67 -15.41 -22.59
N LEU A 13 -32.44 -14.43 -22.12
CA LEU A 13 -33.90 -14.57 -21.98
C LEU A 13 -34.63 -14.78 -23.32
N LYS A 14 -34.13 -14.22 -24.43
CA LYS A 14 -34.72 -14.42 -25.77
C LYS A 14 -34.66 -15.88 -26.21
N THR A 15 -33.66 -16.64 -25.79
CA THR A 15 -33.49 -18.05 -26.14
C THR A 15 -34.44 -19.00 -25.41
N ILE A 16 -35.07 -18.57 -24.32
CA ILE A 16 -35.99 -19.37 -23.53
C ILE A 16 -37.39 -19.27 -24.14
N SER A 17 -38.06 -20.40 -24.38
CA SER A 17 -39.44 -20.42 -24.92
C SER A 17 -40.51 -20.25 -23.84
N ASP A 18 -40.27 -20.73 -22.60
CA ASP A 18 -41.24 -20.67 -21.50
C ASP A 18 -41.33 -19.28 -20.89
N ASN A 19 -42.43 -18.60 -21.13
CA ASN A 19 -42.70 -17.25 -20.59
C ASN A 19 -42.87 -17.23 -19.05
N ASN A 20 -43.31 -18.31 -18.42
CA ASN A 20 -43.42 -18.39 -16.97
C ASN A 20 -42.00 -18.48 -16.32
N LEU A 21 -41.11 -19.23 -16.95
CA LEU A 21 -39.70 -19.26 -16.55
C LEU A 21 -39.03 -17.90 -16.74
N LYS A 22 -39.22 -17.23 -17.88
CA LYS A 22 -38.72 -15.85 -18.08
C LYS A 22 -39.16 -14.90 -16.96
N LYS A 23 -40.48 -14.92 -16.62
CA LYS A 23 -41.00 -14.07 -15.54
C LYS A 23 -40.29 -14.32 -14.21
N LYS A 24 -40.03 -15.59 -13.85
CA LYS A 24 -39.31 -15.97 -12.61
C LYS A 24 -37.88 -15.47 -12.65
N LEU A 25 -37.17 -15.63 -13.77
CA LEU A 25 -35.79 -15.18 -13.93
C LEU A 25 -35.68 -13.65 -13.83
N VAL A 26 -36.59 -12.90 -14.45
CA VAL A 26 -36.63 -11.44 -14.30
C VAL A 26 -36.88 -11.03 -12.85
N ALA A 27 -37.79 -11.72 -12.13
CA ALA A 27 -38.00 -11.44 -10.72
C ALA A 27 -36.75 -11.70 -9.87
N ILE A 28 -36.05 -12.81 -10.12
CA ILE A 28 -34.78 -13.11 -9.44
C ILE A 28 -33.72 -12.03 -9.77
N LYS A 29 -33.59 -11.63 -11.03
CA LYS A 29 -32.67 -10.57 -11.43
C LYS A 29 -32.93 -9.27 -10.65
N LYS A 30 -34.22 -8.91 -10.49
CA LYS A 30 -34.60 -7.73 -9.69
C LYS A 30 -34.10 -7.83 -8.26
N LEU A 31 -34.26 -8.99 -7.60
CA LEU A 31 -33.76 -9.20 -6.23
C LEU A 31 -32.24 -9.14 -6.16
N VAL A 32 -31.53 -9.64 -7.17
CA VAL A 32 -30.06 -9.49 -7.28
C VAL A 32 -29.68 -8.01 -7.38
N CYS A 33 -30.38 -7.22 -8.19
CA CYS A 33 -30.12 -5.78 -8.29
C CYS A 33 -30.39 -5.04 -6.97
N GLU A 34 -31.48 -5.38 -6.28
CA GLU A 34 -31.78 -4.82 -4.95
C GLU A 34 -30.68 -5.16 -3.93
N ARG A 35 -30.20 -6.41 -3.92
CA ARG A 35 -29.08 -6.83 -3.08
C ARG A 35 -27.80 -6.03 -3.41
N MET A 36 -27.48 -5.87 -4.71
CA MET A 36 -26.30 -5.10 -5.12
C MET A 36 -26.39 -3.63 -4.68
N GLN A 37 -27.59 -3.05 -4.70
CA GLN A 37 -27.79 -1.69 -4.22
C GLN A 37 -27.49 -1.58 -2.72
N LEU A 38 -28.04 -2.49 -1.91
CA LEU A 38 -27.75 -2.54 -0.47
C LEU A 38 -26.27 -2.77 -0.17
N GLU A 39 -25.60 -3.60 -0.96
CA GLU A 39 -24.17 -3.84 -0.83
C GLU A 39 -23.33 -2.59 -1.13
N ASN A 40 -23.74 -1.79 -2.13
CA ASN A 40 -23.10 -0.51 -2.42
C ASN A 40 -23.34 0.51 -1.30
N ASP A 41 -24.52 0.56 -0.74
CA ASP A 41 -24.82 1.46 0.38
C ASP A 41 -24.04 1.05 1.64
N PHE A 42 -23.94 -0.25 1.93
CA PHE A 42 -23.06 -0.78 2.98
C PHE A 42 -21.60 -0.36 2.79
N LYS A 43 -21.05 -0.50 1.57
CA LYS A 43 -19.67 -0.07 1.28
C LYS A 43 -19.46 1.41 1.57
N LYS A 44 -20.41 2.27 1.18
CA LYS A 44 -20.33 3.72 1.44
C LYS A 44 -20.34 4.04 2.93
N GLU A 45 -21.20 3.38 3.71
CA GLU A 45 -21.27 3.57 5.16
C GLU A 45 -20.00 3.04 5.84
N HIS A 46 -19.50 1.89 5.41
CA HIS A 46 -18.26 1.30 5.88
C HIS A 46 -17.07 2.25 5.68
N ASN A 47 -16.92 2.81 4.47
CA ASN A 47 -15.83 3.75 4.17
C ASN A 47 -15.88 5.00 5.05
N LYS A 48 -17.10 5.54 5.31
CA LYS A 48 -17.27 6.67 6.23
C LYS A 48 -16.89 6.32 7.67
N LEU A 49 -17.26 5.11 8.10
CA LEU A 49 -16.93 4.63 9.44
C LEU A 49 -15.41 4.44 9.58
N GLU A 50 -14.78 3.84 8.58
CA GLU A 50 -13.33 3.63 8.53
C GLU A 50 -12.57 4.95 8.60
N ALA A 51 -12.94 5.93 7.75
CA ALA A 51 -12.35 7.27 7.76
C ALA A 51 -12.56 8.01 9.11
N LYS A 52 -13.69 7.76 9.79
CA LYS A 52 -13.94 8.29 11.13
C LYS A 52 -12.98 7.69 12.16
N TYR A 53 -12.80 6.37 12.14
CA TYR A 53 -11.91 5.70 13.10
C TYR A 53 -10.44 6.00 12.81
N ASP A 54 -10.04 6.15 11.57
CA ASP A 54 -8.69 6.60 11.21
C ASP A 54 -8.35 7.93 11.90
N LYS A 55 -9.28 8.89 11.92
CA LYS A 55 -9.09 10.15 12.65
C LYS A 55 -8.92 9.94 14.15
N LEU A 56 -9.63 8.98 14.75
CA LEU A 56 -9.53 8.64 16.17
C LEU A 56 -8.21 7.91 16.50
N TYR A 57 -7.65 7.16 15.55
CA TYR A 57 -6.36 6.49 15.72
C TYR A 57 -5.16 7.44 15.59
N GLN A 58 -5.31 8.60 14.95
CA GLN A 58 -4.20 9.53 14.72
C GLN A 58 -3.40 9.87 16.00
N PRO A 59 -3.99 10.19 17.17
CA PRO A 59 -3.22 10.45 18.38
C PRO A 59 -2.37 9.25 18.83
N ILE A 60 -2.88 8.03 18.64
CA ILE A 60 -2.18 6.78 18.97
C ILE A 60 -0.98 6.60 18.02
N TYR A 61 -1.19 6.83 16.71
CA TYR A 61 -0.13 6.74 15.72
C TYR A 61 0.94 7.81 15.92
N GLU A 62 0.57 9.02 16.31
CA GLU A 62 1.52 10.07 16.65
C GLU A 62 2.34 9.72 17.92
N LYS A 63 1.70 9.15 18.97
CA LYS A 63 2.44 8.64 20.13
C LYS A 63 3.41 7.54 19.73
N ARG A 64 2.96 6.57 18.91
CA ARG A 64 3.81 5.50 18.36
C ARG A 64 5.01 6.09 17.60
N ARG A 65 4.77 7.06 16.71
CA ARG A 65 5.83 7.72 15.95
C ARG A 65 6.88 8.35 16.86
N ARG A 66 6.44 9.10 17.89
CA ARG A 66 7.35 9.73 18.84
C ARG A 66 8.19 8.73 19.66
N ILE A 67 7.66 7.56 19.94
CA ILE A 67 8.42 6.47 20.58
C ILE A 67 9.44 5.89 19.58
N ILE A 68 9.03 5.66 18.33
CA ILE A 68 9.92 5.12 17.29
C ILE A 68 11.08 6.07 16.99
N ASP A 69 10.83 7.37 16.87
CA ASP A 69 11.88 8.37 16.60
C ASP A 69 12.66 8.81 17.86
N GLY A 70 12.22 8.32 19.05
CA GLY A 70 12.86 8.59 20.34
C GLY A 70 12.66 10.01 20.86
N THR A 71 11.65 10.75 20.36
CA THR A 71 11.25 12.06 20.90
C THR A 71 10.37 11.93 22.13
N GLU A 72 9.74 10.79 22.34
CA GLU A 72 8.97 10.44 23.54
C GLU A 72 9.47 9.10 24.10
N LYS A 73 9.68 9.07 25.41
CA LYS A 73 10.01 7.83 26.11
C LYS A 73 8.74 7.13 26.55
N PRO A 74 8.69 5.79 26.42
CA PRO A 74 7.58 5.02 26.99
C PRO A 74 7.45 5.26 28.48
N ASN A 75 6.20 5.42 28.95
CA ASN A 75 5.95 5.50 30.39
C ASN A 75 6.14 4.12 31.02
N PHE A 76 7.12 3.98 31.92
CA PHE A 76 7.45 2.73 32.58
C PHE A 76 6.25 2.13 33.31
N GLU A 77 5.46 2.93 34.04
CA GLU A 77 4.32 2.44 34.81
C GLU A 77 3.21 1.85 33.92
N GLU A 78 3.04 2.37 32.69
CA GLU A 78 2.05 1.84 31.74
C GLU A 78 2.41 0.47 31.18
N ILE A 79 3.71 0.09 31.19
CA ILE A 79 4.23 -1.15 30.58
C ILE A 79 4.89 -2.09 31.60
N LYS A 80 4.89 -1.71 32.87
CA LYS A 80 5.58 -2.39 33.99
C LYS A 80 5.23 -3.88 34.10
N ASP A 81 3.94 -4.20 34.02
CA ASP A 81 3.50 -5.60 34.15
C ASP A 81 4.11 -6.47 33.03
N LYS A 82 4.16 -5.95 31.81
CA LYS A 82 4.75 -6.67 30.68
C LYS A 82 6.26 -6.78 30.78
N LEU A 83 6.95 -5.76 31.29
CA LEU A 83 8.38 -5.81 31.53
C LEU A 83 8.73 -6.83 32.65
N ASN A 84 7.90 -6.90 33.71
CA ASN A 84 8.06 -7.89 34.77
C ASN A 84 7.90 -9.34 34.23
N GLU A 85 6.92 -9.60 33.35
CA GLU A 85 6.78 -10.89 32.69
C GLU A 85 8.04 -11.27 31.89
N LEU A 86 8.67 -10.28 31.24
CA LEU A 86 9.92 -10.44 30.48
C LEU A 86 11.16 -10.45 31.37
N LYS A 87 11.01 -10.28 32.70
CA LYS A 87 12.11 -10.19 33.69
C LYS A 87 13.09 -9.06 33.42
N ILE A 88 12.57 -7.94 32.91
CA ILE A 88 13.34 -6.71 32.66
C ILE A 88 13.15 -5.80 33.87
N SER A 89 14.24 -5.44 34.55
CA SER A 89 14.22 -4.51 35.67
C SER A 89 14.03 -3.07 35.22
N GLU A 90 13.59 -2.22 36.14
CA GLU A 90 13.42 -0.78 35.87
C GLU A 90 14.74 -0.10 35.47
N GLU A 91 15.86 -0.52 36.08
CA GLU A 91 17.18 0.03 35.76
C GLU A 91 17.63 -0.36 34.34
N GLU A 92 17.37 -1.60 33.94
CA GLU A 92 17.64 -2.07 32.57
C GLU A 92 16.74 -1.34 31.55
N ALA A 93 15.46 -1.15 31.88
CA ALA A 93 14.52 -0.42 31.02
C ALA A 93 14.87 1.07 30.85
N LYS A 94 15.51 1.69 31.85
CA LYS A 94 15.98 3.08 31.78
C LYS A 94 17.32 3.26 31.05
N ASN A 95 18.07 2.19 30.84
CA ASN A 95 19.38 2.23 30.17
C ASN A 95 19.24 2.21 28.67
N GLU A 96 18.75 3.30 28.09
CA GLU A 96 18.61 3.47 26.65
C GLU A 96 19.99 3.72 26.01
N LYS A 97 20.43 2.77 25.18
CA LYS A 97 21.68 2.88 24.42
C LYS A 97 21.52 3.66 23.11
N GLU A 98 20.31 3.67 22.56
CA GLU A 98 19.99 4.25 21.26
C GLU A 98 18.75 5.14 21.37
N LYS A 99 18.69 6.19 20.57
CA LYS A 99 17.53 7.05 20.47
C LYS A 99 16.48 6.37 19.61
N GLY A 100 15.32 6.06 20.19
CA GLY A 100 14.20 5.44 19.49
C GLY A 100 14.50 4.00 19.03
N ILE A 101 13.91 3.62 17.91
CA ILE A 101 14.06 2.27 17.31
C ILE A 101 14.64 2.41 15.91
N PRO A 102 15.95 2.23 15.72
CA PRO A 102 16.60 2.40 14.43
C PRO A 102 16.06 1.45 13.37
N GLU A 103 15.86 1.96 12.16
CA GLU A 103 15.40 1.20 10.99
C GLU A 103 14.05 0.49 11.16
N PHE A 104 13.20 0.96 12.10
CA PHE A 104 11.94 0.31 12.47
C PHE A 104 11.10 -0.05 11.25
N TRP A 105 10.76 0.95 10.41
CA TRP A 105 9.88 0.74 9.26
C TRP A 105 10.51 -0.15 8.19
N GLY A 106 11.81 -0.01 7.96
CA GLY A 106 12.54 -0.87 7.02
C GLY A 106 12.47 -2.34 7.43
N LYS A 107 12.67 -2.62 8.73
CA LYS A 107 12.56 -3.97 9.30
C LYS A 107 11.12 -4.51 9.28
N CYS A 108 10.13 -3.64 9.55
CA CYS A 108 8.71 -4.04 9.45
C CYS A 108 8.34 -4.47 8.03
N LEU A 109 8.74 -3.70 7.01
CA LEU A 109 8.46 -4.03 5.62
C LEU A 109 9.24 -5.26 5.15
N GLU A 110 10.50 -5.43 5.57
CA GLU A 110 11.31 -6.60 5.24
C GLU A 110 10.71 -7.90 5.79
N ASN A 111 10.11 -7.85 6.98
CA ASN A 111 9.52 -9.02 7.64
C ASN A 111 8.03 -9.20 7.35
N SER A 112 7.40 -8.33 6.57
CA SER A 112 6.00 -8.46 6.20
C SER A 112 5.79 -9.53 5.13
N PRO A 113 4.89 -10.49 5.34
CA PRO A 113 4.58 -11.51 4.34
C PRO A 113 3.89 -10.93 3.08
N ASP A 114 3.26 -9.75 3.21
CA ASP A 114 2.52 -9.09 2.12
C ASP A 114 3.42 -8.24 1.22
N VAL A 115 4.66 -8.00 1.64
CA VAL A 115 5.64 -7.25 0.85
C VAL A 115 6.47 -8.21 0.02
N GLN A 116 6.56 -7.95 -1.29
CA GLN A 116 7.42 -8.74 -2.18
C GLN A 116 8.88 -8.70 -1.72
N PRO A 117 9.68 -9.73 -2.03
CA PRO A 117 11.09 -9.76 -1.63
C PRO A 117 11.82 -8.48 -2.07
N LEU A 118 12.37 -7.78 -1.10
CA LEU A 118 13.10 -6.52 -1.30
C LEU A 118 14.53 -6.83 -1.81
N THR A 119 14.97 -6.05 -2.79
CA THR A 119 16.37 -6.09 -3.23
C THR A 119 17.28 -5.45 -2.17
N GLU A 120 18.59 -5.74 -2.23
CA GLU A 120 19.56 -5.10 -1.33
C GLU A 120 19.62 -3.56 -1.48
N LYS A 121 19.21 -3.03 -2.65
CA LYS A 121 19.09 -1.59 -2.86
C LYS A 121 17.84 -1.03 -2.17
N ASP A 122 16.71 -1.73 -2.29
CA ASP A 122 15.48 -1.34 -1.62
C ASP A 122 15.68 -1.30 -0.10
N LYS A 123 16.32 -2.32 0.47
CA LYS A 123 16.63 -2.37 1.90
C LYS A 123 17.47 -1.16 2.35
N LYS A 124 18.47 -0.76 1.57
CA LYS A 124 19.29 0.42 1.88
C LYS A 124 18.48 1.71 1.87
N ILE A 125 17.55 1.87 0.92
CA ILE A 125 16.66 3.02 0.85
C ILE A 125 15.68 3.01 2.02
N LEU A 126 15.07 1.85 2.32
CA LEU A 126 14.09 1.70 3.39
C LEU A 126 14.67 1.90 4.80
N LYS A 127 15.99 1.78 4.99
CA LYS A 127 16.66 2.20 6.25
C LYS A 127 16.47 3.69 6.55
N LYS A 128 16.17 4.50 5.53
CA LYS A 128 15.92 5.94 5.63
C LYS A 128 14.45 6.29 5.82
N LEU A 129 13.57 5.30 5.88
CA LEU A 129 12.15 5.48 6.12
C LEU A 129 11.89 5.70 7.61
N ILE A 130 11.39 6.90 7.97
CA ILE A 130 11.13 7.30 9.35
C ILE A 130 9.66 7.22 9.73
N ASP A 131 8.74 7.29 8.77
CA ASP A 131 7.31 7.14 9.04
C ASP A 131 6.56 6.57 7.82
N LEU A 132 5.50 5.81 8.10
CA LEU A 132 4.57 5.26 7.12
C LEU A 132 3.15 5.46 7.63
N LYS A 133 2.37 6.22 6.87
CA LYS A 133 0.96 6.53 7.17
C LYS A 133 0.05 6.06 6.05
N CYS A 134 -1.18 5.72 6.44
CA CYS A 134 -2.31 5.58 5.53
C CYS A 134 -3.36 6.61 5.93
N GLU A 135 -3.83 7.39 4.97
CA GLU A 135 -4.91 8.37 5.15
C GLU A 135 -6.11 7.92 4.33
N SER A 136 -7.18 7.51 5.01
CA SER A 136 -8.44 7.06 4.37
C SER A 136 -9.41 8.24 4.20
N GLN A 137 -10.16 8.22 3.11
CA GLN A 137 -11.20 9.21 2.79
C GLN A 137 -12.59 8.57 2.86
N GLU A 138 -13.61 9.38 3.10
CA GLU A 138 -15.00 8.91 3.22
C GLU A 138 -15.57 8.28 1.94
N ASN A 139 -14.97 8.58 0.80
CA ASN A 139 -15.30 7.96 -0.49
C ASN A 139 -14.57 6.63 -0.76
N GLY A 140 -13.79 6.13 0.22
CA GLY A 140 -13.00 4.93 0.11
C GLY A 140 -11.61 5.11 -0.50
N ASN A 141 -11.30 6.28 -1.08
CA ASN A 141 -9.94 6.56 -1.53
C ASN A 141 -8.98 6.57 -0.35
N PHE A 142 -7.74 6.18 -0.59
CA PHE A 142 -6.72 6.25 0.46
C PHE A 142 -5.35 6.62 -0.12
N THR A 143 -4.51 7.19 0.74
CA THR A 143 -3.16 7.62 0.38
C THR A 143 -2.15 6.99 1.33
N LEU A 144 -1.17 6.29 0.78
CA LEU A 144 0.01 5.88 1.51
C LEU A 144 1.05 6.99 1.44
N ILE A 145 1.61 7.36 2.61
CA ILE A 145 2.59 8.43 2.77
C ILE A 145 3.83 7.83 3.42
N PHE A 146 4.93 7.85 2.69
CA PHE A 146 6.23 7.38 3.14
C PHE A 146 7.10 8.60 3.42
N THR A 147 7.50 8.83 4.68
CA THR A 147 8.35 9.93 5.09
C THR A 147 9.77 9.45 5.29
N PHE A 148 10.71 10.12 4.64
CA PHE A 148 12.13 9.76 4.67
C PHE A 148 12.95 10.86 5.35
N GLU A 149 13.99 10.47 6.06
CA GLU A 149 15.05 11.38 6.45
C GLU A 149 15.88 11.80 5.23
N PRO A 150 16.62 12.92 5.30
CA PRO A 150 17.57 13.28 4.26
C PRO A 150 18.50 12.11 3.93
N ASN A 151 18.63 11.76 2.65
CA ASN A 151 19.32 10.57 2.22
C ASN A 151 20.11 10.81 0.92
N ASP A 152 20.96 9.86 0.53
CA ASP A 152 21.80 9.96 -0.64
C ASP A 152 21.15 9.50 -1.95
N TYR A 153 19.88 9.04 -1.89
CA TYR A 153 19.19 8.41 -3.03
C TYR A 153 18.34 9.41 -3.81
N PHE A 154 17.50 10.19 -3.13
CA PHE A 154 16.56 11.15 -3.72
C PHE A 154 16.39 12.37 -2.82
N THR A 155 15.77 13.42 -3.36
CA THR A 155 15.60 14.70 -2.65
C THR A 155 14.26 14.84 -1.94
N ASN A 156 13.27 14.01 -2.31
CA ASN A 156 11.96 14.02 -1.69
C ASN A 156 12.05 13.67 -0.19
N THR A 157 11.34 14.41 0.65
CA THR A 157 11.11 14.07 2.06
C THR A 157 9.88 13.19 2.24
N GLU A 158 8.94 13.26 1.31
CA GLU A 158 7.73 12.43 1.27
C GLU A 158 7.50 11.82 -0.11
N LEU A 159 7.16 10.53 -0.13
CA LEU A 159 6.62 9.83 -1.30
C LEU A 159 5.18 9.46 -1.03
N ARG A 160 4.28 9.83 -1.95
CA ARG A 160 2.83 9.62 -1.81
C ARG A 160 2.32 8.71 -2.90
N LYS A 161 1.44 7.77 -2.52
CA LYS A 161 0.74 6.89 -3.45
C LYS A 161 -0.75 6.92 -3.13
N GLU A 162 -1.51 7.62 -3.98
CA GLU A 162 -2.96 7.77 -3.87
C GLU A 162 -3.66 6.68 -4.67
N PHE A 163 -4.59 5.97 -4.04
CA PHE A 163 -5.46 4.98 -4.63
C PHE A 163 -6.87 5.57 -4.75
N ILE A 164 -7.34 5.69 -5.97
CA ILE A 164 -8.66 6.22 -6.30
C ILE A 164 -9.53 5.04 -6.69
N LEU A 165 -10.62 4.85 -5.95
CA LEU A 165 -11.58 3.79 -6.16
C LEU A 165 -12.73 4.27 -7.06
N ASP A 166 -13.40 3.33 -7.72
CA ASP A 166 -14.66 3.57 -8.41
C ASP A 166 -15.87 3.30 -7.49
N GLU A 167 -17.07 3.35 -8.07
CA GLU A 167 -18.33 3.14 -7.34
C GLU A 167 -18.46 1.71 -6.79
N GLU A 168 -17.79 0.75 -7.39
CA GLU A 168 -17.71 -0.65 -6.97
C GLU A 168 -16.63 -0.92 -5.91
N CYS A 169 -15.89 0.14 -5.47
CA CYS A 169 -14.73 0.08 -4.57
C CYS A 169 -13.54 -0.70 -5.15
N GLU A 170 -13.41 -0.74 -6.47
CA GLU A 170 -12.25 -1.28 -7.16
C GLU A 170 -11.26 -0.16 -7.49
N ILE A 171 -9.96 -0.50 -7.58
CA ILE A 171 -8.93 0.49 -7.89
C ILE A 171 -9.08 0.97 -9.34
N LYS A 172 -9.62 2.17 -9.51
CA LYS A 172 -9.76 2.83 -10.81
C LYS A 172 -8.48 3.49 -11.29
N LYS A 173 -7.74 4.11 -10.38
CA LYS A 173 -6.53 4.87 -10.70
C LYS A 173 -5.58 4.91 -9.52
N ILE A 174 -4.29 4.85 -9.82
CA ILE A 174 -3.22 5.10 -8.86
C ILE A 174 -2.48 6.36 -9.31
N LYS A 175 -2.24 7.29 -8.37
CA LYS A 175 -1.37 8.45 -8.57
C LYS A 175 -0.20 8.36 -7.61
N CYS A 176 0.98 8.72 -8.10
CA CYS A 176 2.19 8.81 -7.29
C CYS A 176 2.86 10.16 -7.60
N ASN A 177 3.51 10.75 -6.60
CA ASN A 177 4.47 11.80 -6.93
C ASN A 177 5.72 11.18 -7.58
N GLU A 178 6.41 11.98 -8.36
CA GLU A 178 7.67 11.59 -8.98
C GLU A 178 8.79 11.49 -7.92
N ILE A 179 9.72 10.57 -8.13
CA ILE A 179 10.88 10.41 -7.26
C ILE A 179 12.04 11.15 -7.90
N ASP A 180 12.53 12.19 -7.22
CA ASP A 180 13.64 13.03 -7.66
C ASP A 180 14.98 12.37 -7.30
N TRP A 181 15.37 11.37 -8.06
CA TRP A 181 16.62 10.64 -7.85
C TRP A 181 17.84 11.53 -8.02
N LYS A 182 18.78 11.48 -7.06
CA LYS A 182 20.01 12.29 -7.08
C LYS A 182 20.96 11.91 -8.20
N SER A 183 20.97 10.65 -8.62
CA SER A 183 21.69 10.18 -9.80
C SER A 183 21.15 8.86 -10.34
N ASP A 184 21.52 8.50 -11.57
CA ASP A 184 21.17 7.23 -12.20
C ASP A 184 21.75 6.01 -11.48
N GLU A 185 22.90 6.15 -10.81
CA GLU A 185 23.57 5.07 -10.09
C GLU A 185 22.79 4.60 -8.88
N VAL A 186 22.13 5.53 -8.18
CA VAL A 186 21.34 5.22 -6.96
C VAL A 186 19.92 4.81 -7.27
N ASN A 187 19.43 5.05 -8.49
CA ASN A 187 18.08 4.66 -8.92
C ASN A 187 18.01 3.15 -9.20
N PRO A 188 17.27 2.35 -8.41
CA PRO A 188 17.19 0.90 -8.60
C PRO A 188 16.52 0.50 -9.91
N THR A 189 15.66 1.36 -10.48
CA THR A 189 14.90 1.06 -11.70
C THR A 189 15.75 1.11 -12.97
N ILE A 190 16.90 1.81 -12.95
CA ILE A 190 17.76 1.99 -14.12
C ILE A 190 18.67 0.79 -14.40
N GLU A 191 18.95 -0.07 -13.43
CA GLU A 191 19.76 -1.28 -13.66
C GLU A 191 19.18 -2.20 -14.73
N ILE A 192 17.87 -2.35 -14.77
CA ILE A 192 17.18 -3.17 -15.80
C ILE A 192 17.42 -2.56 -17.20
N LYS A 193 17.40 -1.24 -17.31
CA LYS A 193 17.67 -0.54 -18.59
C LYS A 193 19.14 -0.67 -19.01
N LYS A 194 20.10 -0.53 -18.10
CA LYS A 194 21.55 -0.70 -18.38
C LYS A 194 21.88 -2.13 -18.84
N LYS A 195 21.31 -3.18 -18.25
CA LYS A 195 21.48 -4.58 -18.69
C LYS A 195 20.92 -4.81 -20.09
N LYS A 196 19.71 -4.34 -20.40
CA LYS A 196 19.13 -4.44 -21.76
C LYS A 196 19.99 -3.73 -22.80
N VAL A 197 20.48 -2.54 -22.54
CA VAL A 197 21.35 -1.78 -23.47
C VAL A 197 22.69 -2.49 -23.68
N LYS A 198 23.31 -3.06 -22.64
CA LYS A 198 24.56 -3.84 -22.78
C LYS A 198 24.35 -5.12 -23.64
N ILE A 199 23.24 -5.83 -23.46
CA ILE A 199 22.90 -7.01 -24.24
C ILE A 199 22.68 -6.64 -25.71
N ILE A 200 21.93 -5.57 -25.99
CA ILE A 200 21.67 -5.09 -27.35
C ILE A 200 22.98 -4.63 -28.04
N LYS A 201 23.86 -3.92 -27.32
CA LYS A 201 25.16 -3.51 -27.84
C LYS A 201 26.09 -4.72 -28.11
N LYS A 202 26.09 -5.74 -27.24
CA LYS A 202 26.83 -7.01 -27.48
C LYS A 202 26.29 -7.77 -28.68
N MET A 203 24.99 -7.87 -28.85
CA MET A 203 24.36 -8.53 -29.99
C MET A 203 24.63 -7.78 -31.30
N LYS A 204 24.58 -6.45 -31.33
CA LYS A 204 24.93 -5.64 -32.51
C LYS A 204 26.41 -5.76 -32.89
N LYS A 205 27.33 -5.88 -31.90
CA LYS A 205 28.77 -6.14 -32.16
C LYS A 205 29.00 -7.56 -32.70
N LYS A 206 28.29 -8.59 -32.22
CA LYS A 206 28.38 -9.96 -32.76
C LYS A 206 27.88 -10.03 -34.22
N LYS A 207 26.71 -9.42 -34.51
CA LYS A 207 26.18 -9.38 -35.91
C LYS A 207 27.09 -8.61 -36.88
N LYS A 208 27.84 -7.60 -36.44
CA LYS A 208 28.83 -6.90 -37.26
C LYS A 208 30.09 -7.72 -37.53
N LYS A 209 30.51 -8.63 -36.63
CA LYS A 209 31.65 -9.56 -36.82
C LYS A 209 31.33 -10.75 -37.68
N MET A 210 30.04 -11.15 -37.82
CA MET A 210 29.62 -12.25 -38.70
C MET A 210 29.33 -11.81 -40.14
N LYS A 211 29.37 -10.51 -40.45
CA LYS A 211 29.20 -9.95 -41.82
C LYS A 211 30.49 -9.44 -42.44
N LYS A 212 31.63 -9.70 -41.83
CA LYS A 212 32.98 -9.53 -42.38
C LYS A 212 33.62 -10.92 -42.55
#